data_fa7626e60032880d60bb00e733855e62
#
_entry.id   fa7626e60032880d60bb00e733855e62
#
_cell.length_a   1.000
_cell.length_b   1.000
_cell.length_c   1.000
_cell.angle_alpha   90.00
_cell.angle_beta   90.00
_cell.angle_gamma   90.00
#
_symmetry.space_group_name_H-M   'P 1'
#
loop_
_entity.id
_entity.type
_entity.pdbx_description
1 polymer ?
#
loop_
_entity_poly.entity_id
_entity_poly.type
_entity_poly.pdbx_seq_one_letter_code
_entity_poly.pdbx_strand_id
1 'polypeptide(L)'
;IKNDVEKVIDYLCDNNIIRREQSKQGAPETYQFYSEEEMRVATLIKTQQVDTNTQAEQLKDIFFKHFSNLRNKEQYKTRSFSVGVTIKQRFFLTTNNPDVQIEFAMDADWDNADQLALQNGAQNRLIFYIAPQFQANKRLFNNFYWFCQVQRYMATPVMNEDNANTRKEFQKRAAEVLSSHII
;
A
#
# COMPACT_ATOMS: atom_id res chain seq x y z
N ILE A 1 27.69 0.46 -19.09
CA ILE A 1 27.24 -0.91 -19.37
C ILE A 1 26.24 -1.38 -18.29
N LYS A 2 26.59 -1.36 -16.97
CA LYS A 2 25.66 -1.82 -15.91
C LYS A 2 24.37 -0.99 -15.88
N ASN A 3 24.46 0.33 -15.90
CA ASN A 3 23.32 1.24 -15.92
C ASN A 3 22.45 1.08 -17.18
N ASP A 4 23.02 0.65 -18.29
CA ASP A 4 22.26 0.48 -19.53
C ASP A 4 21.46 -0.83 -19.50
N VAL A 5 22.01 -1.88 -18.89
CA VAL A 5 21.31 -3.15 -18.67
C VAL A 5 20.13 -2.95 -17.72
N GLU A 6 20.31 -2.21 -16.63
CA GLU A 6 19.22 -1.90 -15.67
C GLU A 6 18.08 -1.13 -16.36
N LYS A 7 18.40 -0.13 -17.20
CA LYS A 7 17.38 0.60 -17.98
C LYS A 7 16.60 -0.30 -18.93
N VAL A 8 17.28 -1.24 -19.60
CA VAL A 8 16.60 -2.20 -20.48
C VAL A 8 15.69 -3.12 -19.69
N ILE A 9 16.14 -3.62 -18.54
CA ILE A 9 15.35 -4.47 -17.67
C ILE A 9 14.12 -3.70 -17.16
N ASP A 10 14.29 -2.47 -16.70
CA ASP A 10 13.19 -1.63 -16.25
C ASP A 10 12.18 -1.38 -17.39
N TYR A 11 12.66 -1.06 -18.59
CA TYR A 11 11.81 -0.93 -19.77
C TYR A 11 10.99 -2.20 -20.06
N LEU A 12 11.61 -3.37 -20.00
CA LEU A 12 10.92 -4.65 -20.23
C LEU A 12 9.88 -4.94 -19.14
N CYS A 13 10.18 -4.62 -17.88
CA CYS A 13 9.25 -4.74 -16.77
C CYS A 13 8.06 -3.76 -16.90
N ASP A 14 8.34 -2.50 -17.26
CA ASP A 14 7.33 -1.46 -17.43
C ASP A 14 6.37 -1.76 -18.58
N ASN A 15 6.84 -2.45 -19.60
CA ASN A 15 6.02 -2.90 -20.74
C ASN A 15 5.39 -4.28 -20.54
N ASN A 16 5.50 -4.89 -19.37
CA ASN A 16 4.95 -6.21 -19.04
C ASN A 16 5.47 -7.34 -19.95
N ILE A 17 6.71 -7.23 -20.40
CA ILE A 17 7.36 -8.27 -21.21
C ILE A 17 7.99 -9.31 -20.28
N ILE A 18 8.67 -8.82 -19.24
CA ILE A 18 9.24 -9.65 -18.17
C ILE A 18 8.75 -9.18 -16.81
N ARG A 19 8.85 -10.07 -15.82
CA ARG A 19 8.66 -9.76 -14.42
C ARG A 19 9.90 -10.12 -13.61
N ARG A 20 10.16 -9.38 -12.57
CA ARG A 20 11.14 -9.74 -11.55
C ARG A 20 10.52 -10.80 -10.63
N GLU A 21 11.23 -11.89 -10.41
CA GLU A 21 10.87 -12.88 -9.43
C GLU A 21 11.46 -12.49 -8.07
N GLN A 22 10.74 -12.81 -6.99
CA GLN A 22 11.29 -12.61 -5.65
C GLN A 22 12.44 -13.58 -5.44
N SER A 23 13.64 -13.04 -5.28
CA SER A 23 14.78 -13.83 -4.82
C SER A 23 14.78 -13.90 -3.29
N LYS A 24 15.11 -15.05 -2.72
CA LYS A 24 15.44 -15.14 -1.30
C LYS A 24 16.62 -14.21 -1.00
N GLN A 25 16.65 -13.66 0.21
CA GLN A 25 17.69 -12.72 0.63
C GLN A 25 19.09 -13.27 0.29
N GLY A 26 19.84 -12.53 -0.53
CA GLY A 26 21.17 -12.92 -1.01
C GLY A 26 21.24 -13.75 -2.30
N ALA A 27 20.12 -14.15 -2.88
CA ALA A 27 20.08 -14.81 -4.19
C ALA A 27 20.06 -13.77 -5.33
N PRO A 28 20.60 -14.10 -6.53
CA PRO A 28 20.54 -13.22 -7.68
C PRO A 28 19.10 -12.98 -8.11
N GLU A 29 18.79 -11.78 -8.57
CA GLU A 29 17.48 -11.46 -9.18
C GLU A 29 17.27 -12.36 -10.41
N THR A 30 16.08 -12.94 -10.50
CA THR A 30 15.65 -13.74 -11.66
C THR A 30 14.50 -13.04 -12.35
N TYR A 31 14.37 -13.31 -13.66
CA TYR A 31 13.36 -12.68 -14.51
C TYR A 31 12.61 -13.76 -15.28
N GLN A 32 11.31 -13.59 -15.44
CA GLN A 32 10.47 -14.49 -16.18
C GLN A 32 9.66 -13.72 -17.22
N PHE A 33 9.51 -14.28 -18.42
CA PHE A 33 8.63 -13.72 -19.43
C PHE A 33 7.17 -13.92 -19.04
N TYR A 34 6.37 -12.92 -19.33
CA TYR A 34 4.92 -13.06 -19.27
C TYR A 34 4.41 -13.88 -20.46
N SER A 35 3.40 -14.73 -20.25
CA SER A 35 2.58 -15.28 -21.32
C SER A 35 1.71 -14.18 -21.95
N GLU A 36 1.15 -14.41 -23.12
CA GLU A 36 0.24 -13.44 -23.77
C GLU A 36 -0.96 -13.11 -22.89
N GLU A 37 -1.50 -14.10 -22.18
CA GLU A 37 -2.60 -13.92 -21.25
C GLU A 37 -2.18 -13.08 -20.04
N GLU A 38 -1.03 -13.37 -19.46
CA GLU A 38 -0.50 -12.57 -18.35
C GLU A 38 -0.23 -11.12 -18.78
N MET A 39 0.31 -10.89 -19.99
CA MET A 39 0.51 -9.54 -20.54
C MET A 39 -0.81 -8.78 -20.67
N ARG A 40 -1.85 -9.45 -21.16
CA ARG A 40 -3.20 -8.86 -21.26
C ARG A 40 -3.74 -8.48 -19.90
N VAL A 41 -3.69 -9.39 -18.92
CA VAL A 41 -4.15 -9.13 -17.55
C VAL A 41 -3.32 -8.02 -16.89
N ALA A 42 -2.01 -8.04 -17.02
CA ALA A 42 -1.13 -7.01 -16.49
C ALA A 42 -1.46 -5.62 -17.05
N THR A 43 -1.77 -5.54 -18.35
CA THR A 43 -2.21 -4.31 -19.00
C THR A 43 -3.54 -3.81 -18.43
N LEU A 44 -4.53 -4.70 -18.25
CA LEU A 44 -5.82 -4.34 -17.66
C LEU A 44 -5.67 -3.89 -16.20
N ILE A 45 -4.77 -4.49 -15.43
CA ILE A 45 -4.44 -4.04 -14.07
C ILE A 45 -3.86 -2.62 -14.11
N LYS A 46 -2.91 -2.32 -14.99
CA LYS A 46 -2.30 -0.99 -15.09
C LYS A 46 -3.28 0.12 -15.48
N THR A 47 -4.36 -0.21 -16.18
CA THR A 47 -5.41 0.77 -16.52
C THR A 47 -6.32 1.10 -15.34
N GLN A 48 -6.26 0.35 -14.23
CA GLN A 48 -7.08 0.64 -13.07
C GLN A 48 -6.65 1.94 -12.41
N GLN A 49 -7.58 2.87 -12.31
CA GLN A 49 -7.36 4.11 -11.57
C GLN A 49 -7.53 3.85 -10.07
N VAL A 50 -6.54 4.26 -9.29
CA VAL A 50 -6.53 4.11 -7.83
C VAL A 50 -6.65 5.49 -7.21
N ASP A 51 -7.81 5.78 -6.66
CA ASP A 51 -8.07 7.02 -5.93
C ASP A 51 -7.54 6.96 -4.49
N THR A 52 -7.54 8.10 -3.82
CA THR A 52 -7.10 8.24 -2.43
C THR A 52 -7.91 7.37 -1.47
N ASN A 53 -9.22 7.20 -1.73
CA ASN A 53 -10.08 6.38 -0.89
C ASN A 53 -9.72 4.90 -0.99
N THR A 54 -9.47 4.40 -2.20
CA THR A 54 -9.00 3.04 -2.43
C THR A 54 -7.65 2.79 -1.73
N GLN A 55 -6.72 3.73 -1.84
CA GLN A 55 -5.44 3.64 -1.13
C GLN A 55 -5.63 3.60 0.39
N ALA A 56 -6.49 4.47 0.94
CA ALA A 56 -6.75 4.52 2.37
C ALA A 56 -7.35 3.22 2.90
N GLU A 57 -8.29 2.59 2.16
CA GLU A 57 -8.85 1.28 2.55
C GLU A 57 -7.79 0.17 2.57
N GLN A 58 -6.94 0.11 1.56
CA GLN A 58 -5.88 -0.90 1.52
C GLN A 58 -4.86 -0.69 2.64
N LEU A 59 -4.49 0.56 2.94
CA LEU A 59 -3.61 0.90 4.05
C LEU A 59 -4.25 0.55 5.41
N LYS A 60 -5.55 0.83 5.57
CA LYS A 60 -6.29 0.43 6.77
C LYS A 60 -6.14 -1.08 7.03
N ASP A 61 -6.37 -1.90 6.01
CA ASP A 61 -6.30 -3.36 6.16
C ASP A 61 -4.88 -3.82 6.54
N ILE A 62 -3.85 -3.19 5.98
CA ILE A 62 -2.46 -3.45 6.34
C ILE A 62 -2.18 -3.03 7.78
N PHE A 63 -2.50 -1.79 8.15
CA PHE A 63 -2.22 -1.27 9.48
C PHE A 63 -2.98 -2.03 10.57
N PHE A 64 -4.25 -2.32 10.37
CA PHE A 64 -5.06 -3.05 11.36
C PHE A 64 -4.63 -4.51 11.51
N LYS A 65 -4.03 -5.09 10.49
CA LYS A 65 -3.38 -6.41 10.62
C LYS A 65 -2.18 -6.35 11.56
N HIS A 66 -1.37 -5.29 11.51
CA HIS A 66 -0.20 -5.08 12.37
C HIS A 66 -0.58 -4.52 13.75
N PHE A 67 -1.60 -3.68 13.82
CA PHE A 67 -2.15 -3.11 15.05
C PHE A 67 -3.46 -3.82 15.43
N SER A 68 -3.44 -5.15 15.48
CA SER A 68 -4.64 -5.98 15.70
C SER A 68 -5.39 -5.69 17.01
N ASN A 69 -4.73 -5.07 17.99
CA ASN A 69 -5.33 -4.66 19.26
C ASN A 69 -5.94 -3.26 19.24
N LEU A 70 -5.81 -2.51 18.14
CA LEU A 70 -6.37 -1.16 18.05
C LEU A 70 -7.90 -1.24 17.97
N ARG A 71 -8.59 -0.67 18.96
CA ARG A 71 -10.05 -0.69 19.10
C ARG A 71 -10.59 0.74 19.10
N ASN A 72 -11.88 0.86 18.83
CA ASN A 72 -12.58 2.15 18.91
C ASN A 72 -12.77 2.67 20.34
N LYS A 73 -12.53 1.81 21.34
CA LYS A 73 -12.50 2.17 22.77
C LYS A 73 -11.36 1.45 23.45
N GLU A 74 -10.59 2.19 24.22
CA GLU A 74 -9.53 1.67 25.07
C GLU A 74 -9.80 2.06 26.52
N GLN A 75 -9.38 1.20 27.47
CA GLN A 75 -9.57 1.43 28.88
C GLN A 75 -8.21 1.53 29.58
N TYR A 76 -8.03 2.62 30.31
CA TYR A 76 -6.89 2.76 31.20
C TYR A 76 -7.38 3.02 32.62
N LYS A 77 -7.10 2.08 33.54
CA LYS A 77 -7.64 2.06 34.89
C LYS A 77 -9.19 2.07 34.86
N THR A 78 -9.82 3.10 35.42
CA THR A 78 -11.27 3.27 35.47
C THR A 78 -11.84 4.13 34.36
N ARG A 79 -10.97 4.73 33.52
CA ARG A 79 -11.38 5.65 32.47
C ARG A 79 -11.36 4.94 31.09
N SER A 80 -12.44 5.10 30.36
CA SER A 80 -12.56 4.65 28.97
C SER A 80 -12.29 5.83 28.04
N PHE A 81 -11.53 5.58 26.96
CA PHE A 81 -11.17 6.54 25.93
C PHE A 81 -11.67 6.06 24.58
N SER A 82 -12.35 6.93 23.86
CA SER A 82 -12.67 6.71 22.46
C SER A 82 -11.45 6.99 21.59
N VAL A 83 -11.19 6.08 20.62
CA VAL A 83 -10.04 6.18 19.70
C VAL A 83 -10.55 6.37 18.30
N GLY A 84 -10.07 7.40 17.63
CA GLY A 84 -10.24 7.62 16.21
C GLY A 84 -8.96 7.27 15.44
N VAL A 85 -9.11 6.78 14.20
CA VAL A 85 -7.99 6.55 13.30
C VAL A 85 -8.24 7.27 11.98
N THR A 86 -7.24 7.98 11.50
CA THR A 86 -7.27 8.66 10.20
C THR A 86 -6.09 8.19 9.35
N ILE A 87 -6.38 7.81 8.12
CA ILE A 87 -5.38 7.42 7.11
C ILE A 87 -5.70 8.20 5.84
N LYS A 88 -4.75 8.97 5.31
CA LYS A 88 -4.97 9.81 4.13
C LYS A 88 -6.24 10.65 4.24
N GLN A 89 -6.43 11.32 5.40
CA GLN A 89 -7.58 12.16 5.71
C GLN A 89 -8.93 11.41 5.82
N ARG A 90 -8.96 10.09 5.73
CA ARG A 90 -10.16 9.28 5.91
C ARG A 90 -10.24 8.68 7.31
N PHE A 91 -11.42 8.79 7.93
CA PHE A 91 -11.71 8.25 9.26
C PHE A 91 -12.14 6.77 9.18
N PHE A 92 -11.62 5.96 10.09
CA PHE A 92 -11.89 4.51 10.12
C PHE A 92 -12.51 3.99 11.42
N LEU A 93 -12.15 4.47 12.58
CA LEU A 93 -12.77 4.01 13.82
C LEU A 93 -13.84 5.00 14.27
N THR A 94 -13.60 5.69 15.38
CA THR A 94 -14.54 6.71 15.86
C THR A 94 -14.41 7.96 15.00
N THR A 95 -15.55 8.45 14.48
CA THR A 95 -15.56 9.60 13.56
C THR A 95 -15.87 10.93 14.24
N ASN A 96 -16.54 10.89 15.42
CA ASN A 96 -17.02 12.10 16.10
C ASN A 96 -16.19 12.37 17.35
N ASN A 97 -15.29 13.36 17.28
CA ASN A 97 -14.51 13.87 18.40
C ASN A 97 -13.97 12.78 19.35
N PRO A 98 -13.08 11.91 18.91
CA PRO A 98 -12.48 10.90 19.77
C PRO A 98 -11.64 11.56 20.86
N ASP A 99 -11.53 10.91 22.02
CA ASP A 99 -10.65 11.35 23.10
C ASP A 99 -9.17 11.31 22.66
N VAL A 100 -8.83 10.34 21.78
CA VAL A 100 -7.50 10.19 21.18
C VAL A 100 -7.66 9.98 19.67
N GLN A 101 -6.99 10.82 18.89
CA GLN A 101 -6.92 10.69 17.45
C GLN A 101 -5.55 10.14 17.03
N ILE A 102 -5.53 9.01 16.32
CA ILE A 102 -4.33 8.45 15.69
C ILE A 102 -4.39 8.78 14.20
N GLU A 103 -3.34 9.40 13.69
CA GLU A 103 -3.26 9.78 12.28
C GLU A 103 -2.01 9.20 11.63
N PHE A 104 -2.21 8.51 10.50
CA PHE A 104 -1.14 8.07 9.62
C PHE A 104 -1.02 9.06 8.46
N ALA A 105 -0.10 10.01 8.60
CA ALA A 105 0.14 11.05 7.61
C ALA A 105 1.09 10.53 6.52
N MET A 106 0.60 10.47 5.28
CA MET A 106 1.31 9.94 4.11
C MET A 106 1.49 10.98 3.00
N ASP A 107 0.83 12.13 3.11
CA ASP A 107 0.83 13.14 2.06
C ASP A 107 2.05 14.06 2.14
N ALA A 108 2.52 14.53 0.99
CA ALA A 108 3.70 15.37 0.86
C ALA A 108 3.54 16.77 1.48
N ASP A 109 2.30 17.18 1.76
CA ASP A 109 2.00 18.52 2.27
C ASP A 109 2.42 18.73 3.74
N TRP A 110 2.91 17.67 4.38
CA TRP A 110 3.45 17.75 5.73
C TRP A 110 4.98 17.96 5.72
N ASP A 111 5.40 19.02 5.07
CA ASP A 111 6.83 19.31 4.88
C ASP A 111 7.55 19.76 6.17
N ASN A 112 6.80 19.94 7.26
CA ASN A 112 7.38 20.46 8.48
C ASN A 112 7.02 19.62 9.72
N ALA A 113 7.93 18.73 10.12
CA ALA A 113 7.78 17.91 11.33
C ALA A 113 7.57 18.75 12.61
N ASP A 114 8.10 19.99 12.67
CA ASP A 114 7.94 20.88 13.79
C ASP A 114 6.50 21.43 13.87
N GLN A 115 5.89 21.76 12.74
CA GLN A 115 4.46 22.16 12.71
C GLN A 115 3.55 21.02 13.12
N LEU A 116 3.88 19.79 12.71
CA LEU A 116 3.19 18.58 13.16
C LEU A 116 3.26 18.40 14.67
N ALA A 117 4.45 18.57 15.25
CA ALA A 117 4.65 18.45 16.68
C ALA A 117 3.84 19.51 17.48
N LEU A 118 3.78 20.73 16.97
CA LEU A 118 2.98 21.80 17.55
C LEU A 118 1.46 21.53 17.46
N GLN A 119 1.00 21.03 16.32
CA GLN A 119 -0.40 20.65 16.15
C GLN A 119 -0.81 19.45 17.03
N ASN A 120 0.10 18.49 17.24
CA ASN A 120 -0.10 17.36 18.13
C ASN A 120 -0.31 17.75 19.59
N GLY A 121 0.49 18.70 20.07
CA GLY A 121 0.42 19.15 21.46
C GLY A 121 -0.91 19.81 21.84
N ALA A 122 -1.65 20.33 20.86
CA ALA A 122 -2.88 21.09 21.09
C ALA A 122 -4.18 20.26 20.96
N GLN A 123 -4.15 19.01 20.47
CA GLN A 123 -5.37 18.37 19.96
C GLN A 123 -5.58 16.89 20.34
N ASN A 124 -4.93 16.36 21.36
CA ASN A 124 -5.02 14.91 21.71
C ASN A 124 -4.78 13.99 20.51
N ARG A 125 -3.88 14.38 19.62
CA ARG A 125 -3.56 13.65 18.39
C ARG A 125 -2.20 12.99 18.49
N LEU A 126 -2.12 11.75 18.02
CA LEU A 126 -0.86 11.03 17.80
C LEU A 126 -0.67 10.88 16.30
N ILE A 127 0.34 11.53 15.73
CA ILE A 127 0.61 11.49 14.29
C ILE A 127 1.82 10.61 14.00
N PHE A 128 1.61 9.57 13.20
CA PHE A 128 2.66 8.78 12.58
C PHE A 128 2.95 9.36 11.20
N TYR A 129 4.05 10.08 11.08
CA TYR A 129 4.48 10.69 9.82
C TYR A 129 5.34 9.72 9.03
N ILE A 130 4.75 9.04 8.05
CA ILE A 130 5.39 8.00 7.23
C ILE A 130 5.65 8.45 5.78
N ALA A 131 5.27 9.68 5.42
CA ALA A 131 5.48 10.21 4.08
C ALA A 131 6.94 10.15 3.60
N PRO A 132 7.97 10.52 4.41
CA PRO A 132 9.36 10.47 3.96
C PRO A 132 9.82 9.08 3.56
N GLN A 133 9.41 8.04 4.29
CA GLN A 133 9.77 6.66 4.00
C GLN A 133 9.15 6.20 2.68
N PHE A 134 7.89 6.58 2.41
CA PHE A 134 7.22 6.26 1.16
C PHE A 134 7.83 7.03 -0.02
N GLN A 135 8.15 8.29 0.15
CA GLN A 135 8.75 9.12 -0.90
C GLN A 135 10.19 8.72 -1.22
N ALA A 136 10.98 8.43 -0.19
CA ALA A 136 12.37 7.99 -0.36
C ALA A 136 12.45 6.61 -1.02
N ASN A 137 11.46 5.75 -0.78
CA ASN A 137 11.42 4.41 -1.35
C ASN A 137 10.40 4.32 -2.49
N LYS A 138 10.79 4.82 -3.67
CA LYS A 138 9.96 4.75 -4.89
C LYS A 138 9.48 3.33 -5.19
N ARG A 139 10.29 2.31 -4.90
CA ARG A 139 9.93 0.91 -5.13
C ARG A 139 8.77 0.49 -4.21
N LEU A 140 8.81 0.85 -2.94
CA LEU A 140 7.70 0.59 -2.00
C LEU A 140 6.41 1.27 -2.46
N PHE A 141 6.49 2.55 -2.83
CA PHE A 141 5.32 3.29 -3.31
C PHE A 141 4.73 2.67 -4.58
N ASN A 142 5.56 2.33 -5.56
CA ASN A 142 5.10 1.70 -6.81
C ASN A 142 4.48 0.33 -6.56
N ASN A 143 5.07 -0.48 -5.68
CA ASN A 143 4.53 -1.79 -5.32
C ASN A 143 3.20 -1.68 -4.58
N PHE A 144 3.06 -0.70 -3.68
CA PHE A 144 1.80 -0.43 -3.01
C PHE A 144 0.72 0.04 -4.00
N TYR A 145 1.07 0.96 -4.91
CA TYR A 145 0.13 1.44 -5.93
C TYR A 145 -0.32 0.30 -6.84
N TRP A 146 0.62 -0.53 -7.30
CA TRP A 146 0.32 -1.72 -8.07
C TRP A 146 -0.56 -2.72 -7.32
N PHE A 147 -0.29 -2.96 -6.04
CA PHE A 147 -1.16 -3.76 -5.18
C PHE A 147 -2.59 -3.23 -5.17
N CYS A 148 -2.78 -1.92 -4.99
CA CYS A 148 -4.10 -1.29 -5.05
C CYS A 148 -4.78 -1.48 -6.43
N GLN A 149 -4.03 -1.37 -7.53
CA GLN A 149 -4.55 -1.64 -8.88
C GLN A 149 -5.02 -3.09 -9.03
N VAL A 150 -4.23 -4.05 -8.53
CA VAL A 150 -4.62 -5.47 -8.54
C VAL A 150 -5.90 -5.69 -7.73
N GLN A 151 -6.00 -5.15 -6.52
CA GLN A 151 -7.20 -5.28 -5.69
C GLN A 151 -8.44 -4.69 -6.39
N ARG A 152 -8.28 -3.55 -7.04
CA ARG A 152 -9.38 -2.94 -7.80
C ARG A 152 -9.78 -3.79 -9.00
N TYR A 153 -8.82 -4.31 -9.74
CA TYR A 153 -9.09 -5.24 -10.85
C TYR A 153 -9.81 -6.51 -10.37
N MET A 154 -9.40 -7.05 -9.22
CA MET A 154 -10.06 -8.23 -8.62
C MET A 154 -11.51 -7.96 -8.21
N ALA A 155 -11.85 -6.72 -7.83
CA ALA A 155 -13.22 -6.33 -7.47
C ALA A 155 -14.14 -6.18 -8.69
N THR A 156 -13.59 -6.09 -9.92
CA THR A 156 -14.41 -6.03 -11.14
C THR A 156 -14.94 -7.42 -11.51
N PRO A 157 -16.22 -7.53 -11.94
CA PRO A 157 -16.76 -8.81 -12.37
C PRO A 157 -15.95 -9.45 -13.49
N VAL A 158 -15.79 -10.77 -13.42
CA VAL A 158 -15.11 -11.52 -14.49
C VAL A 158 -16.07 -11.65 -15.65
N MET A 159 -15.71 -11.13 -16.82
CA MET A 159 -16.51 -11.32 -18.02
C MET A 159 -16.25 -12.65 -18.73
N ASN A 160 -15.09 -13.32 -18.45
CA ASN A 160 -14.74 -14.63 -19.02
C ASN A 160 -14.07 -15.48 -17.93
N GLU A 161 -14.45 -16.75 -17.83
CA GLU A 161 -13.91 -17.73 -16.86
C GLU A 161 -12.42 -18.08 -17.09
N ASP A 162 -11.90 -17.84 -18.29
CA ASP A 162 -10.55 -18.29 -18.70
C ASP A 162 -9.40 -17.68 -17.89
N ASN A 163 -9.65 -16.61 -17.14
CA ASN A 163 -8.61 -15.84 -16.44
C ASN A 163 -8.57 -15.99 -14.91
N ALA A 164 -9.39 -16.85 -14.33
CA ALA A 164 -9.51 -16.96 -12.88
C ALA A 164 -8.18 -17.33 -12.19
N ASN A 165 -7.40 -18.23 -12.78
CA ASN A 165 -6.11 -18.64 -12.23
C ASN A 165 -5.06 -17.56 -12.37
N THR A 166 -4.96 -16.92 -13.54
CA THR A 166 -4.05 -15.80 -13.80
C THR A 166 -4.36 -14.63 -12.86
N ARG A 167 -5.63 -14.31 -12.64
CA ARG A 167 -6.07 -13.27 -11.67
C ARG A 167 -5.61 -13.59 -10.25
N LYS A 168 -5.84 -14.82 -9.77
CA LYS A 168 -5.39 -15.26 -8.43
C LYS A 168 -3.89 -15.19 -8.28
N GLU A 169 -3.15 -15.54 -9.33
CA GLU A 169 -1.70 -15.46 -9.31
C GLU A 169 -1.21 -14.01 -9.19
N PHE A 170 -1.80 -13.07 -9.92
CA PHE A 170 -1.47 -11.64 -9.76
C PHE A 170 -1.80 -11.13 -8.35
N GLN A 171 -2.91 -11.53 -7.77
CA GLN A 171 -3.29 -11.17 -6.41
C GLN A 171 -2.29 -11.69 -5.38
N LYS A 172 -1.90 -12.96 -5.50
CA LYS A 172 -0.91 -13.59 -4.63
C LYS A 172 0.44 -12.85 -4.72
N ARG A 173 0.94 -12.62 -5.93
CA ARG A 173 2.20 -11.90 -6.15
C ARG A 173 2.18 -10.49 -5.60
N ALA A 174 1.10 -9.74 -5.81
CA ALA A 174 0.99 -8.39 -5.28
C ALA A 174 1.07 -8.36 -3.75
N ALA A 175 0.44 -9.32 -3.08
CA ALA A 175 0.51 -9.46 -1.64
C ALA A 175 1.92 -9.85 -1.16
N GLU A 176 2.59 -10.77 -1.85
CA GLU A 176 3.94 -11.22 -1.53
C GLU A 176 4.96 -10.08 -1.69
N VAL A 177 4.91 -9.36 -2.82
CA VAL A 177 5.79 -8.22 -3.09
C VAL A 177 5.61 -7.13 -2.03
N LEU A 178 4.37 -6.82 -1.66
CA LEU A 178 4.11 -5.82 -0.63
C LEU A 178 4.60 -6.27 0.74
N SER A 179 4.36 -7.54 1.12
CA SER A 179 4.79 -8.10 2.40
C SER A 179 6.30 -8.09 2.57
N SER A 180 7.08 -8.28 1.49
CA SER A 180 8.54 -8.25 1.54
C SER A 180 9.14 -6.88 1.87
N HIS A 181 8.33 -5.82 1.84
CA HIS A 181 8.75 -4.44 2.13
C HIS A 181 8.24 -3.90 3.48
N ILE A 182 7.32 -4.61 4.13
CA ILE A 182 6.67 -4.14 5.37
C ILE A 182 7.25 -4.80 6.62
N ILE A 183 8.07 -5.86 6.45
CA ILE A 183 8.70 -6.59 7.55
C ILE A 183 10.08 -6.02 7.88
#